data_e6662f2cf3a3b446352ce61d4aae4b80
#
_entry.id   e6662f2cf3a3b446352ce61d4aae4b80
#
_cell.length_a   1.000
_cell.length_b   1.000
_cell.length_c   1.000
_cell.angle_alpha   90.00
_cell.angle_beta   90.00
_cell.angle_gamma   90.00
#
_symmetry.space_group_name_H-M   'P 1'
#
loop_
_entity.id
_entity.type
_entity.pdbx_description
1 polymer ?
#
loop_
_entity_poly.entity_id
_entity_poly.type
_entity_poly.pdbx_seq_one_letter_code
_entity_poly.pdbx_strand_id
1 'polypeptide(L)'
;LPVSAKQALDKFSILLDRAAHHPLVCRLERFLQLFKPERVGAFIFRLAKAVRNNRIVRTVTAFLDRQLTRAANSKAMERLEQYAILVRLDRPIGILLLLWPTMISLWIAAQGWPDPLVLVVFILGVVLMRSAGCAINDYADRDIDGSVARTRNRPIVTGKVSDKEALAVFAVLSLCAFGLVLLMNKLTIIMSLVGVVLAASYPFMKRFHFLPQVHLGAAFGWTVPMAFTAQANELTPVTWLLFFATVLWTTAYDTMYAMADREDDLKIGVKSTAILFGPLDRKIIGVIQAMLIFNLLLIGQRAELSGFYYSGVAAATVLAAWQQYLIKDRDPALCFQAFLNNNWFGMVLFAGLILDYQFKGVT
;
A
#
# COMPACT_ATOMS: atom_id res chain seq x y z
N LEU A 1 -9.84 19.35 -30.96
CA LEU A 1 -9.88 18.93 -29.52
C LEU A 1 -8.57 19.36 -28.87
N PRO A 2 -8.59 19.99 -27.67
CA PRO A 2 -7.36 20.31 -26.95
C PRO A 2 -6.58 19.03 -26.64
N VAL A 3 -5.24 19.09 -26.66
CA VAL A 3 -4.32 17.95 -26.49
C VAL A 3 -4.63 17.14 -25.22
N SER A 4 -5.13 17.80 -24.17
CA SER A 4 -5.53 17.17 -22.90
C SER A 4 -6.75 16.24 -23.00
N ALA A 5 -7.74 16.58 -23.85
CA ALA A 5 -8.92 15.74 -24.05
C ALA A 5 -8.61 14.50 -24.90
N LYS A 6 -7.66 14.63 -25.84
CA LYS A 6 -7.18 13.50 -26.64
C LYS A 6 -6.37 12.53 -25.76
N GLN A 7 -5.52 13.03 -24.89
CA GLN A 7 -4.78 12.23 -23.91
C GLN A 7 -5.68 11.53 -22.86
N ALA A 8 -6.79 12.15 -22.46
CA ALA A 8 -7.76 11.52 -21.56
C ALA A 8 -8.55 10.41 -22.27
N LEU A 9 -8.93 10.62 -23.54
CA LEU A 9 -9.59 9.61 -24.36
C LEU A 9 -8.65 8.45 -24.68
N ASP A 10 -7.38 8.73 -24.98
CA ASP A 10 -6.37 7.70 -25.22
C ASP A 10 -6.08 6.88 -23.95
N LYS A 11 -6.01 7.54 -22.78
CA LYS A 11 -5.88 6.83 -21.48
C LYS A 11 -7.11 5.98 -21.16
N PHE A 12 -8.30 6.48 -21.48
CA PHE A 12 -9.55 5.72 -21.27
C PHE A 12 -9.68 4.55 -22.25
N SER A 13 -9.28 4.72 -23.52
CA SER A 13 -9.23 3.63 -24.50
C SER A 13 -8.20 2.57 -24.10
N ILE A 14 -7.03 2.97 -23.59
CA ILE A 14 -6.00 2.05 -23.05
C ILE A 14 -6.52 1.31 -21.80
N LEU A 15 -7.30 1.98 -20.95
CA LEU A 15 -7.95 1.33 -19.78
C LEU A 15 -9.04 0.33 -20.22
N LEU A 16 -9.82 0.66 -21.22
CA LEU A 16 -10.83 -0.25 -21.80
C LEU A 16 -10.16 -1.42 -22.51
N ASP A 17 -9.06 -1.19 -23.23
CA ASP A 17 -8.30 -2.22 -23.91
C ASP A 17 -7.58 -3.14 -22.91
N ARG A 18 -7.04 -2.59 -21.83
CA ARG A 18 -6.50 -3.38 -20.69
C ARG A 18 -7.58 -4.16 -19.96
N ALA A 19 -8.78 -3.59 -19.80
CA ALA A 19 -9.91 -4.28 -19.21
C ALA A 19 -10.42 -5.42 -20.11
N ALA A 20 -10.44 -5.22 -21.44
CA ALA A 20 -10.79 -6.25 -22.42
C ALA A 20 -9.79 -7.42 -22.43
N HIS A 21 -8.50 -7.16 -22.12
CA HIS A 21 -7.44 -8.20 -22.05
C HIS A 21 -7.22 -8.73 -20.62
N HIS A 22 -8.06 -8.31 -19.66
CA HIS A 22 -7.96 -8.83 -18.29
C HIS A 22 -8.30 -10.34 -18.27
N PRO A 23 -7.52 -11.19 -17.59
CA PRO A 23 -7.75 -12.66 -17.55
C PRO A 23 -9.14 -13.08 -17.13
N LEU A 24 -9.83 -12.28 -16.31
CA LEU A 24 -11.24 -12.47 -15.92
C LEU A 24 -12.21 -12.24 -17.08
N VAL A 25 -11.97 -11.22 -17.90
CA VAL A 25 -12.82 -10.93 -19.09
C VAL A 25 -12.62 -12.02 -20.13
N CYS A 26 -11.39 -12.46 -20.38
CA CYS A 26 -11.09 -13.58 -21.28
C CYS A 26 -11.62 -14.93 -20.76
N ARG A 27 -11.78 -15.11 -19.44
CA ARG A 27 -12.45 -16.29 -18.86
C ARG A 27 -13.96 -16.18 -18.97
N LEU A 28 -14.51 -15.00 -18.77
CA LEU A 28 -15.95 -14.72 -18.97
C LEU A 28 -16.35 -14.87 -20.43
N GLU A 29 -15.52 -14.41 -21.37
CA GLU A 29 -15.73 -14.62 -22.80
C GLU A 29 -15.67 -16.11 -23.17
N ARG A 30 -14.71 -16.90 -22.63
CA ARG A 30 -14.68 -18.36 -22.81
C ARG A 30 -15.88 -19.06 -22.18
N PHE A 31 -16.36 -18.60 -21.03
CA PHE A 31 -17.57 -19.11 -20.40
C PHE A 31 -18.83 -18.77 -21.22
N LEU A 32 -18.90 -17.56 -21.77
CA LEU A 32 -19.99 -17.14 -22.66
C LEU A 32 -19.94 -17.85 -24.02
N GLN A 33 -18.80 -18.31 -24.51
CA GLN A 33 -18.64 -19.13 -25.70
C GLN A 33 -19.23 -20.54 -25.56
N LEU A 34 -19.45 -21.02 -24.31
CA LEU A 34 -20.16 -22.29 -24.06
C LEU A 34 -21.67 -22.23 -24.30
N PHE A 35 -22.25 -21.03 -24.38
CA PHE A 35 -23.66 -20.80 -24.64
C PHE A 35 -23.84 -20.24 -26.06
N LYS A 36 -23.83 -21.10 -27.10
CA LYS A 36 -24.06 -20.80 -28.54
C LYS A 36 -24.14 -19.30 -28.90
N PRO A 37 -23.01 -18.68 -29.29
CA PRO A 37 -22.83 -17.21 -29.23
C PRO A 37 -23.57 -16.39 -30.27
N GLU A 38 -24.04 -17.00 -31.36
CA GLU A 38 -24.55 -16.25 -32.53
C GLU A 38 -25.86 -15.48 -32.28
N ARG A 39 -26.73 -16.00 -31.42
CA ARG A 39 -27.99 -15.33 -31.10
C ARG A 39 -27.89 -14.30 -30.00
N VAL A 40 -27.09 -14.59 -28.97
CA VAL A 40 -26.89 -13.68 -27.82
C VAL A 40 -25.97 -12.51 -28.23
N GLY A 41 -24.91 -12.76 -28.97
CA GLY A 41 -24.03 -11.72 -29.52
C GLY A 41 -24.78 -10.77 -30.48
N ALA A 42 -25.63 -11.31 -31.37
CA ALA A 42 -26.43 -10.48 -32.26
C ALA A 42 -27.50 -9.66 -31.51
N PHE A 43 -28.07 -10.20 -30.44
CA PHE A 43 -29.03 -9.49 -29.58
C PHE A 43 -28.33 -8.35 -28.80
N ILE A 44 -27.21 -8.64 -28.16
CA ILE A 44 -26.39 -7.64 -27.41
C ILE A 44 -25.92 -6.55 -28.37
N PHE A 45 -25.42 -6.92 -29.57
CA PHE A 45 -25.00 -5.95 -30.58
C PHE A 45 -26.14 -5.06 -31.08
N ARG A 46 -27.34 -5.64 -31.32
CA ARG A 46 -28.55 -4.88 -31.69
C ARG A 46 -29.00 -3.98 -30.54
N LEU A 47 -28.96 -4.45 -29.29
CA LEU A 47 -29.30 -3.67 -28.11
C LEU A 47 -28.30 -2.51 -27.92
N ALA A 48 -27.00 -2.79 -28.02
CA ALA A 48 -25.93 -1.77 -27.93
C ALA A 48 -26.07 -0.74 -29.07
N LYS A 49 -26.39 -1.18 -30.30
CA LYS A 49 -26.60 -0.29 -31.43
C LYS A 49 -27.90 0.54 -31.28
N ALA A 50 -28.97 -0.05 -30.75
CA ALA A 50 -30.24 0.66 -30.48
C ALA A 50 -30.03 1.69 -29.32
N VAL A 51 -29.36 1.30 -28.26
CA VAL A 51 -29.01 2.19 -27.15
C VAL A 51 -28.10 3.33 -27.64
N ARG A 52 -27.09 3.03 -28.47
CA ARG A 52 -26.16 4.04 -29.02
C ARG A 52 -26.84 4.99 -30.02
N ASN A 53 -27.87 4.53 -30.74
CA ASN A 53 -28.62 5.34 -31.70
C ASN A 53 -29.83 6.06 -31.08
N ASN A 54 -30.17 5.77 -29.83
CA ASN A 54 -31.26 6.46 -29.15
C ASN A 54 -30.89 7.92 -28.93
N ARG A 55 -31.69 8.85 -29.43
CA ARG A 55 -31.46 10.30 -29.33
C ARG A 55 -31.34 10.77 -27.89
N ILE A 56 -32.12 10.18 -26.97
CA ILE A 56 -32.09 10.48 -25.54
C ILE A 56 -30.74 10.04 -24.95
N VAL A 57 -30.26 8.82 -25.22
CA VAL A 57 -28.99 8.30 -24.74
C VAL A 57 -27.82 9.18 -25.24
N ARG A 58 -27.83 9.54 -26.54
CA ARG A 58 -26.81 10.43 -27.11
C ARG A 58 -26.87 11.84 -26.50
N THR A 59 -28.03 12.36 -26.17
CA THR A 59 -28.18 13.67 -25.51
C THR A 59 -27.69 13.58 -24.05
N VAL A 60 -28.04 12.52 -23.32
CA VAL A 60 -27.63 12.30 -21.94
C VAL A 60 -26.10 12.07 -21.85
N THR A 61 -25.54 11.21 -22.73
CA THR A 61 -24.08 11.01 -22.75
C THR A 61 -23.34 12.27 -23.12
N ALA A 62 -23.79 13.03 -24.15
CA ALA A 62 -23.18 14.31 -24.50
C ALA A 62 -23.34 15.38 -23.40
N PHE A 63 -24.41 15.36 -22.64
CA PHE A 63 -24.61 16.24 -21.48
C PHE A 63 -23.65 15.81 -20.34
N LEU A 64 -23.58 14.51 -20.02
CA LEU A 64 -22.67 14.01 -19.00
C LEU A 64 -21.21 14.26 -19.37
N ASP A 65 -20.81 14.02 -20.62
CA ASP A 65 -19.46 14.33 -21.11
C ASP A 65 -19.11 15.82 -20.98
N ARG A 66 -20.06 16.72 -21.30
CA ARG A 66 -19.84 18.17 -21.10
C ARG A 66 -19.71 18.53 -19.64
N GLN A 67 -20.52 17.95 -18.75
CA GLN A 67 -20.43 18.21 -17.30
C GLN A 67 -19.15 17.62 -16.71
N LEU A 68 -18.80 16.39 -17.08
CA LEU A 68 -17.55 15.74 -16.65
C LEU A 68 -16.31 16.51 -17.17
N THR A 69 -16.34 16.96 -18.44
CA THR A 69 -15.24 17.75 -19.00
C THR A 69 -15.13 19.12 -18.33
N ARG A 70 -16.26 19.78 -18.02
CA ARG A 70 -16.25 21.03 -17.24
C ARG A 70 -15.74 20.83 -15.82
N ALA A 71 -16.17 19.74 -15.15
CA ALA A 71 -15.69 19.39 -13.82
C ALA A 71 -14.18 19.05 -13.84
N ALA A 72 -13.73 18.25 -14.82
CA ALA A 72 -12.33 17.87 -14.98
C ALA A 72 -11.40 19.06 -15.27
N ASN A 73 -11.91 20.08 -15.97
CA ASN A 73 -11.14 21.31 -16.28
C ASN A 73 -11.32 22.40 -15.21
N SER A 74 -11.98 22.12 -14.09
CA SER A 74 -12.15 23.09 -13.02
C SER A 74 -10.86 23.20 -12.18
N LYS A 75 -10.54 24.42 -11.70
CA LYS A 75 -9.44 24.63 -10.74
C LYS A 75 -9.55 23.73 -9.50
N ALA A 76 -10.78 23.38 -9.10
CA ALA A 76 -11.04 22.48 -7.99
C ALA A 76 -10.56 21.06 -8.28
N MET A 77 -10.78 20.54 -9.49
CA MET A 77 -10.31 19.19 -9.89
C MET A 77 -8.78 19.15 -9.98
N GLU A 78 -8.16 20.19 -10.53
CA GLU A 78 -6.70 20.31 -10.56
C GLU A 78 -6.11 20.29 -9.13
N ARG A 79 -6.75 21.00 -8.19
CA ARG A 79 -6.36 20.98 -6.77
C ARG A 79 -6.52 19.60 -6.15
N LEU A 80 -7.64 18.91 -6.39
CA LEU A 80 -7.89 17.56 -5.89
C LEU A 80 -6.85 16.57 -6.43
N GLU A 81 -6.46 16.70 -7.70
CA GLU A 81 -5.38 15.89 -8.28
C GLU A 81 -4.05 16.11 -7.55
N GLN A 82 -3.69 17.37 -7.25
CA GLN A 82 -2.47 17.67 -6.49
C GLN A 82 -2.52 17.08 -5.07
N TYR A 83 -3.67 17.12 -4.40
CA TYR A 83 -3.82 16.46 -3.10
C TYR A 83 -3.76 14.94 -3.22
N ALA A 84 -4.35 14.33 -4.26
CA ALA A 84 -4.25 12.88 -4.50
C ALA A 84 -2.79 12.44 -4.73
N ILE A 85 -2.00 13.26 -5.45
CA ILE A 85 -0.55 13.02 -5.64
C ILE A 85 0.20 13.20 -4.31
N LEU A 86 -0.10 14.23 -3.53
CA LEU A 86 0.52 14.47 -2.22
C LEU A 86 0.36 13.27 -1.29
N VAL A 87 -0.84 12.68 -1.24
CA VAL A 87 -1.13 11.53 -0.39
C VAL A 87 -0.84 10.17 -1.04
N ARG A 88 -0.24 10.15 -2.24
CA ARG A 88 0.18 8.94 -2.99
C ARG A 88 -0.95 7.99 -3.36
N LEU A 89 -2.16 8.47 -3.64
CA LEU A 89 -3.25 7.64 -4.16
C LEU A 89 -2.97 7.12 -5.58
N ASP A 90 -2.10 7.81 -6.33
CA ASP A 90 -1.59 7.38 -7.64
C ASP A 90 -0.62 6.18 -7.54
N ARG A 91 -0.07 5.90 -6.34
CA ARG A 91 0.92 4.84 -6.08
C ARG A 91 0.61 4.12 -4.78
N PRO A 92 -0.40 3.24 -4.75
CA PRO A 92 -0.95 2.67 -3.51
C PRO A 92 -0.03 1.64 -2.82
N ILE A 93 1.19 1.39 -3.33
CA ILE A 93 2.11 0.39 -2.78
C ILE A 93 2.33 0.57 -1.27
N GLY A 94 2.49 1.81 -0.79
CA GLY A 94 2.69 2.07 0.64
C GLY A 94 1.46 1.75 1.50
N ILE A 95 0.25 1.88 0.95
CA ILE A 95 -0.99 1.46 1.61
C ILE A 95 -1.00 -0.07 1.73
N LEU A 96 -0.67 -0.78 0.65
CA LEU A 96 -0.64 -2.25 0.64
C LEU A 96 0.39 -2.81 1.61
N LEU A 97 1.60 -2.22 1.65
CA LEU A 97 2.66 -2.65 2.57
C LEU A 97 2.30 -2.47 4.05
N LEU A 98 1.47 -1.47 4.39
CA LEU A 98 0.93 -1.30 5.74
C LEU A 98 -0.31 -2.18 5.98
N LEU A 99 -1.10 -2.44 4.93
CA LEU A 99 -2.33 -3.22 5.02
C LEU A 99 -2.05 -4.69 5.34
N TRP A 100 -1.05 -5.31 4.71
CA TRP A 100 -0.77 -6.74 4.90
C TRP A 100 -0.49 -7.12 6.36
N PRO A 101 0.45 -6.48 7.10
CA PRO A 101 0.68 -6.82 8.49
C PRO A 101 -0.54 -6.50 9.36
N THR A 102 -1.31 -5.47 9.04
CA THR A 102 -2.56 -5.13 9.73
C THR A 102 -3.60 -6.25 9.57
N MET A 103 -3.82 -6.73 8.34
CA MET A 103 -4.77 -7.81 8.05
C MET A 103 -4.33 -9.12 8.72
N ILE A 104 -3.05 -9.50 8.60
CA ILE A 104 -2.50 -10.68 9.27
C ILE A 104 -2.76 -10.61 10.77
N SER A 105 -2.53 -9.46 11.39
CA SER A 105 -2.74 -9.27 12.82
C SER A 105 -4.21 -9.39 13.24
N LEU A 106 -5.13 -8.81 12.46
CA LEU A 106 -6.56 -8.91 12.72
C LEU A 106 -7.06 -10.35 12.66
N TRP A 107 -6.64 -11.13 11.64
CA TRP A 107 -7.02 -12.52 11.51
C TRP A 107 -6.49 -13.40 12.64
N ILE A 108 -5.23 -13.20 13.04
CA ILE A 108 -4.64 -13.97 14.15
C ILE A 108 -5.28 -13.56 15.47
N ALA A 109 -5.52 -12.26 15.72
CA ALA A 109 -6.17 -11.79 16.93
C ALA A 109 -7.63 -12.26 17.04
N ALA A 110 -8.33 -12.42 15.93
CA ALA A 110 -9.69 -12.95 15.85
C ALA A 110 -9.75 -14.48 15.86
N GLN A 111 -8.60 -15.17 15.70
CA GLN A 111 -8.54 -16.61 15.47
C GLN A 111 -9.44 -17.05 14.29
N GLY A 112 -9.51 -16.23 13.25
CA GLY A 112 -10.35 -16.41 12.06
C GLY A 112 -10.85 -15.09 11.51
N TRP A 113 -12.14 -14.99 11.20
CA TRP A 113 -12.73 -13.78 10.63
C TRP A 113 -12.83 -12.67 11.68
N PRO A 114 -12.24 -11.48 11.44
CA PRO A 114 -12.33 -10.35 12.34
C PRO A 114 -13.74 -9.80 12.46
N ASP A 115 -14.00 -9.09 13.57
CA ASP A 115 -15.23 -8.28 13.70
C ASP A 115 -15.32 -7.30 12.52
N PRO A 116 -16.48 -7.23 11.82
CA PRO A 116 -16.64 -6.39 10.63
C PRO A 116 -16.39 -4.90 10.90
N LEU A 117 -16.77 -4.38 12.08
CA LEU A 117 -16.54 -2.98 12.45
C LEU A 117 -15.04 -2.72 12.61
N VAL A 118 -14.35 -3.60 13.36
CA VAL A 118 -12.90 -3.52 13.57
C VAL A 118 -12.18 -3.59 12.23
N LEU A 119 -12.57 -4.53 11.35
CA LEU A 119 -11.98 -4.69 10.01
C LEU A 119 -12.10 -3.41 9.17
N VAL A 120 -13.29 -2.83 9.08
CA VAL A 120 -13.54 -1.60 8.32
C VAL A 120 -12.75 -0.42 8.89
N VAL A 121 -12.75 -0.25 10.22
CA VAL A 121 -12.00 0.82 10.90
C VAL A 121 -10.51 0.71 10.60
N PHE A 122 -9.93 -0.49 10.64
CA PHE A 122 -8.51 -0.68 10.37
C PHE A 122 -8.15 -0.50 8.90
N ILE A 123 -8.97 -0.97 7.95
CA ILE A 123 -8.74 -0.71 6.52
C ILE A 123 -8.75 0.79 6.22
N LEU A 124 -9.79 1.50 6.68
CA LEU A 124 -9.88 2.96 6.49
C LEU A 124 -8.75 3.69 7.24
N GLY A 125 -8.44 3.26 8.47
CA GLY A 125 -7.34 3.80 9.28
C GLY A 125 -5.98 3.67 8.59
N VAL A 126 -5.69 2.53 7.96
CA VAL A 126 -4.48 2.31 7.15
C VAL A 126 -4.42 3.30 5.99
N VAL A 127 -5.51 3.45 5.22
CA VAL A 127 -5.55 4.39 4.09
C VAL A 127 -5.33 5.82 4.57
N LEU A 128 -6.03 6.25 5.61
CA LEU A 128 -5.94 7.61 6.15
C LEU A 128 -4.55 7.89 6.73
N MET A 129 -4.02 7.02 7.59
CA MET A 129 -2.74 7.24 8.25
C MET A 129 -1.56 7.12 7.29
N ARG A 130 -1.62 6.20 6.30
CA ARG A 130 -0.59 6.15 5.26
C ARG A 130 -0.59 7.40 4.39
N SER A 131 -1.77 7.92 4.05
CA SER A 131 -1.94 9.17 3.31
C SER A 131 -1.45 10.38 4.12
N ALA A 132 -1.79 10.46 5.40
CA ALA A 132 -1.28 11.47 6.32
C ALA A 132 0.25 11.43 6.42
N GLY A 133 0.81 10.20 6.56
CA GLY A 133 2.25 9.97 6.58
C GLY A 133 2.96 10.48 5.32
N CYS A 134 2.34 10.37 4.14
CA CYS A 134 2.90 10.96 2.91
C CYS A 134 2.94 12.49 2.96
N ALA A 135 1.86 13.13 3.42
CA ALA A 135 1.78 14.58 3.49
C ALA A 135 2.82 15.16 4.47
N ILE A 136 2.96 14.58 5.67
CA ILE A 136 3.96 15.05 6.65
C ILE A 136 5.39 14.72 6.21
N ASN A 137 5.61 13.62 5.49
CA ASN A 137 6.93 13.29 4.93
C ASN A 137 7.33 14.30 3.84
N ASP A 138 6.43 14.63 2.91
CA ASP A 138 6.70 15.63 1.87
C ASP A 138 6.95 17.04 2.49
N TYR A 139 6.25 17.39 3.57
CA TYR A 139 6.50 18.62 4.32
C TYR A 139 7.88 18.59 5.00
N ALA A 140 8.24 17.50 5.66
CA ALA A 140 9.54 17.36 6.31
C ALA A 140 10.70 17.42 5.31
N ASP A 141 10.50 16.91 4.10
CA ASP A 141 11.51 16.79 3.05
C ASP A 141 11.54 17.93 2.03
N ARG A 142 10.66 18.92 2.15
CA ARG A 142 10.47 20.01 1.16
C ARG A 142 11.77 20.72 0.74
N ASP A 143 12.73 20.85 1.66
CA ASP A 143 13.99 21.54 1.43
C ASP A 143 15.02 20.67 0.69
N ILE A 144 14.84 19.34 0.68
CA ILE A 144 15.80 18.39 0.12
C ILE A 144 15.25 17.66 -1.12
N ASP A 145 13.93 17.47 -1.23
CA ASP A 145 13.28 16.74 -2.32
C ASP A 145 13.52 17.34 -3.71
N GLY A 146 13.76 18.62 -3.80
CA GLY A 146 14.12 19.30 -5.05
C GLY A 146 15.46 18.84 -5.65
N SER A 147 16.36 18.33 -4.82
CA SER A 147 17.70 17.85 -5.21
C SER A 147 17.72 16.39 -5.63
N VAL A 148 16.62 15.64 -5.41
CA VAL A 148 16.52 14.21 -5.76
C VAL A 148 15.69 14.04 -7.04
N ALA A 149 16.23 13.36 -8.02
CA ALA A 149 15.61 13.21 -9.36
C ALA A 149 14.18 12.66 -9.31
N ARG A 150 13.89 11.72 -8.39
CA ARG A 150 12.60 11.06 -8.23
C ARG A 150 11.55 11.93 -7.53
N THR A 151 11.96 12.88 -6.67
CA THR A 151 11.07 13.65 -5.80
C THR A 151 10.91 15.11 -6.22
N ARG A 152 11.73 15.63 -7.14
CA ARG A 152 11.71 17.03 -7.62
C ARG A 152 10.36 17.50 -8.16
N ASN A 153 9.48 16.58 -8.57
CA ASN A 153 8.15 16.89 -9.12
C ASN A 153 7.03 16.80 -8.06
N ARG A 154 7.37 16.67 -6.76
CA ARG A 154 6.38 16.61 -5.68
C ARG A 154 5.60 17.92 -5.59
N PRO A 155 4.29 17.88 -5.24
CA PRO A 155 3.43 19.07 -5.20
C PRO A 155 3.96 20.22 -4.33
N ILE A 156 4.60 19.93 -3.19
CA ILE A 156 5.20 20.94 -2.32
C ILE A 156 6.43 21.56 -3.00
N VAL A 157 7.33 20.76 -3.54
CA VAL A 157 8.55 21.21 -4.22
C VAL A 157 8.22 22.12 -5.41
N THR A 158 7.18 21.77 -6.18
CA THR A 158 6.74 22.55 -7.34
C THR A 158 5.84 23.73 -6.99
N GLY A 159 5.55 23.97 -5.71
CA GLY A 159 4.69 25.07 -5.24
C GLY A 159 3.20 24.90 -5.56
N LYS A 160 2.77 23.72 -6.06
CA LYS A 160 1.36 23.43 -6.36
C LYS A 160 0.54 23.21 -5.09
N VAL A 161 1.17 22.77 -4.01
CA VAL A 161 0.60 22.67 -2.67
C VAL A 161 1.52 23.40 -1.71
N SER A 162 0.98 24.27 -0.88
CA SER A 162 1.75 25.01 0.12
C SER A 162 2.04 24.14 1.36
N ASP A 163 3.05 24.54 2.14
CA ASP A 163 3.40 23.91 3.41
C ASP A 163 2.22 23.83 4.38
N LYS A 164 1.44 24.92 4.46
CA LYS A 164 0.25 25.00 5.33
C LYS A 164 -0.84 24.03 4.91
N GLU A 165 -1.04 23.86 3.60
CA GLU A 165 -2.01 22.89 3.07
C GLU A 165 -1.57 21.46 3.34
N ALA A 166 -0.29 21.14 3.18
CA ALA A 166 0.22 19.80 3.50
C ALA A 166 0.04 19.46 4.98
N LEU A 167 0.32 20.40 5.89
CA LEU A 167 0.07 20.25 7.32
C LEU A 167 -1.44 20.13 7.63
N ALA A 168 -2.29 20.89 6.94
CA ALA A 168 -3.75 20.79 7.09
C ALA A 168 -4.25 19.41 6.63
N VAL A 169 -3.78 18.91 5.49
CA VAL A 169 -4.10 17.56 4.99
C VAL A 169 -3.67 16.50 6.01
N PHE A 170 -2.43 16.58 6.53
CA PHE A 170 -1.96 15.68 7.59
C PHE A 170 -2.87 15.72 8.82
N ALA A 171 -3.21 16.91 9.32
CA ALA A 171 -4.05 17.09 10.50
C ALA A 171 -5.47 16.52 10.29
N VAL A 172 -6.11 16.86 9.16
CA VAL A 172 -7.45 16.38 8.83
C VAL A 172 -7.50 14.87 8.73
N LEU A 173 -6.58 14.24 7.98
CA LEU A 173 -6.53 12.79 7.82
C LEU A 173 -6.25 12.08 9.15
N SER A 174 -5.35 12.63 9.98
CA SER A 174 -5.05 12.08 11.32
C SER A 174 -6.25 12.20 12.25
N LEU A 175 -6.98 13.33 12.24
CA LEU A 175 -8.20 13.52 13.02
C LEU A 175 -9.33 12.59 12.56
N CYS A 176 -9.49 12.38 11.26
CA CYS A 176 -10.44 11.41 10.72
C CYS A 176 -10.08 9.98 11.17
N ALA A 177 -8.81 9.59 11.11
CA ALA A 177 -8.35 8.30 11.59
C ALA A 177 -8.57 8.15 13.10
N PHE A 178 -8.30 9.19 13.90
CA PHE A 178 -8.58 9.19 15.33
C PHE A 178 -10.08 9.07 15.62
N GLY A 179 -10.93 9.76 14.85
CA GLY A 179 -12.40 9.62 14.93
C GLY A 179 -12.86 8.18 14.73
N LEU A 180 -12.24 7.42 13.81
CA LEU A 180 -12.50 5.99 13.64
C LEU A 180 -12.04 5.17 14.86
N VAL A 181 -10.88 5.51 15.43
CA VAL A 181 -10.34 4.82 16.61
C VAL A 181 -11.22 5.01 17.83
N LEU A 182 -11.95 6.12 17.96
CA LEU A 182 -12.91 6.34 19.06
C LEU A 182 -14.08 5.34 19.06
N LEU A 183 -14.31 4.62 17.97
CA LEU A 183 -15.27 3.51 17.90
C LEU A 183 -14.74 2.22 18.55
N MET A 184 -13.45 2.17 18.88
CA MET A 184 -12.78 1.01 19.44
C MET A 184 -12.78 1.04 20.97
N ASN A 185 -12.27 -0.03 21.60
CA ASN A 185 -12.12 -0.11 23.04
C ASN A 185 -11.05 0.86 23.58
N LYS A 186 -11.11 1.12 24.90
CA LYS A 186 -10.22 2.06 25.59
C LYS A 186 -8.73 1.74 25.41
N LEU A 187 -8.36 0.46 25.39
CA LEU A 187 -6.97 0.04 25.25
C LEU A 187 -6.43 0.41 23.85
N THR A 188 -7.22 0.19 22.80
CA THR A 188 -6.88 0.57 21.42
C THR A 188 -6.74 2.08 21.28
N ILE A 189 -7.62 2.87 21.92
CA ILE A 189 -7.51 4.34 21.92
C ILE A 189 -6.18 4.76 22.56
N ILE A 190 -5.79 4.17 23.69
CA ILE A 190 -4.49 4.46 24.33
C ILE A 190 -3.33 4.08 23.41
N MET A 191 -3.37 2.89 22.77
CA MET A 191 -2.34 2.44 21.82
C MET A 191 -2.23 3.38 20.62
N SER A 192 -3.32 3.98 20.15
CA SER A 192 -3.30 4.89 19.01
C SER A 192 -2.49 6.17 19.27
N LEU A 193 -2.39 6.63 20.51
CA LEU A 193 -1.58 7.80 20.86
C LEU A 193 -0.09 7.54 20.62
N VAL A 194 0.38 6.34 20.93
CA VAL A 194 1.77 5.93 20.60
C VAL A 194 1.96 5.84 19.08
N GLY A 195 0.98 5.30 18.36
CA GLY A 195 0.99 5.23 16.90
C GLY A 195 1.13 6.61 16.24
N VAL A 196 0.41 7.62 16.73
CA VAL A 196 0.51 9.00 16.24
C VAL A 196 1.91 9.57 16.48
N VAL A 197 2.49 9.37 17.66
CA VAL A 197 3.87 9.83 17.98
C VAL A 197 4.89 9.18 17.03
N LEU A 198 4.80 7.88 16.80
CA LEU A 198 5.68 7.18 15.87
C LEU A 198 5.51 7.67 14.42
N ALA A 199 4.28 7.83 13.96
CA ALA A 199 3.98 8.31 12.61
C ALA A 199 4.43 9.75 12.37
N ALA A 200 4.25 10.63 13.36
CA ALA A 200 4.66 12.03 13.26
C ALA A 200 6.18 12.23 13.36
N SER A 201 6.88 11.41 14.15
CA SER A 201 8.33 11.53 14.35
C SER A 201 9.16 10.91 13.22
N TYR A 202 8.66 9.84 12.60
CA TYR A 202 9.39 9.06 11.58
C TYR A 202 10.04 9.90 10.46
N PRO A 203 9.37 10.88 9.81
CA PRO A 203 9.96 11.60 8.68
C PRO A 203 11.20 12.41 9.05
N PHE A 204 11.35 12.77 10.33
CA PHE A 204 12.47 13.56 10.82
C PHE A 204 13.69 12.72 11.19
N MET A 205 13.52 11.41 11.39
CA MET A 205 14.57 10.53 11.92
C MET A 205 15.81 10.44 11.04
N LYS A 206 15.67 10.54 9.72
CA LYS A 206 16.80 10.53 8.78
C LYS A 206 17.77 11.72 8.93
N ARG A 207 17.39 12.75 9.70
CA ARG A 207 18.26 13.87 10.06
C ARG A 207 19.13 13.57 11.29
N PHE A 208 18.65 12.69 12.17
CA PHE A 208 19.28 12.42 13.46
C PHE A 208 20.16 11.15 13.46
N HIS A 209 19.65 10.05 12.89
CA HIS A 209 20.35 8.75 12.93
C HIS A 209 20.23 7.97 11.61
N PHE A 210 21.06 6.93 11.47
CA PHE A 210 21.14 6.09 10.26
C PHE A 210 20.13 4.94 10.21
N LEU A 211 19.20 4.85 11.15
CA LEU A 211 18.19 3.78 11.25
C LEU A 211 16.73 4.28 11.04
N PRO A 212 16.46 5.24 10.13
CA PRO A 212 15.09 5.69 9.90
C PRO A 212 14.16 4.56 9.41
N GLN A 213 14.70 3.53 8.73
CA GLN A 213 13.97 2.36 8.27
C GLN A 213 13.45 1.50 9.43
N VAL A 214 14.21 1.39 10.52
CA VAL A 214 13.77 0.70 11.74
C VAL A 214 12.67 1.49 12.43
N HIS A 215 12.79 2.82 12.48
CA HIS A 215 11.75 3.69 13.04
C HIS A 215 10.45 3.61 12.21
N LEU A 216 10.55 3.61 10.89
CA LEU A 216 9.41 3.34 10.00
C LEU A 216 8.79 1.97 10.30
N GLY A 217 9.65 0.96 10.50
CA GLY A 217 9.21 -0.38 10.88
C GLY A 217 8.43 -0.39 12.19
N ALA A 218 8.87 0.36 13.19
CA ALA A 218 8.13 0.52 14.44
C ALA A 218 6.79 1.25 14.24
N ALA A 219 6.77 2.31 13.42
CA ALA A 219 5.54 3.05 13.11
C ALA A 219 4.51 2.18 12.36
N PHE A 220 4.95 1.41 11.35
CA PHE A 220 4.09 0.48 10.62
C PHE A 220 3.68 -0.72 11.49
N GLY A 221 4.64 -1.29 12.22
CA GLY A 221 4.41 -2.41 13.13
C GLY A 221 3.45 -2.08 14.26
N TRP A 222 3.29 -0.79 14.61
CA TRP A 222 2.38 -0.40 15.68
C TRP A 222 0.90 -0.70 15.38
N THR A 223 0.55 -0.94 14.12
CA THR A 223 -0.78 -1.45 13.77
C THR A 223 -1.06 -2.83 14.36
N VAL A 224 -0.01 -3.62 14.65
CA VAL A 224 -0.14 -4.97 15.22
C VAL A 224 -0.71 -4.93 16.64
N PRO A 225 -0.09 -4.27 17.64
CA PRO A 225 -0.67 -4.18 18.97
C PRO A 225 -2.03 -3.48 18.95
N MET A 226 -2.26 -2.51 18.06
CA MET A 226 -3.58 -1.90 17.91
C MET A 226 -4.62 -2.90 17.41
N ALA A 227 -4.29 -3.76 16.44
CA ALA A 227 -5.19 -4.79 15.94
C ALA A 227 -5.56 -5.81 17.02
N PHE A 228 -4.58 -6.28 17.79
CA PHE A 228 -4.82 -7.21 18.90
C PHE A 228 -5.68 -6.58 20.01
N THR A 229 -5.39 -5.35 20.41
CA THR A 229 -6.21 -4.66 21.41
C THR A 229 -7.62 -4.40 20.93
N ALA A 230 -7.81 -4.05 19.64
CA ALA A 230 -9.13 -3.81 19.08
C ALA A 230 -9.99 -5.07 19.01
N GLN A 231 -9.37 -6.19 18.57
CA GLN A 231 -10.06 -7.44 18.29
C GLN A 231 -10.22 -8.31 19.54
N ALA A 232 -9.16 -8.45 20.36
CA ALA A 232 -9.11 -9.35 21.51
C ALA A 232 -9.04 -8.62 22.86
N ASN A 233 -8.88 -7.29 22.88
CA ASN A 233 -8.68 -6.46 24.06
C ASN A 233 -7.48 -6.89 24.93
N GLU A 234 -6.46 -7.49 24.31
CA GLU A 234 -5.26 -7.99 25.01
C GLU A 234 -4.02 -7.89 24.14
N LEU A 235 -2.85 -8.03 24.77
CA LEU A 235 -1.53 -8.12 24.12
C LEU A 235 -0.91 -9.46 24.50
N THR A 236 -0.79 -10.36 23.54
CA THR A 236 -0.23 -11.70 23.70
C THR A 236 1.24 -11.74 23.27
N PRO A 237 2.00 -12.80 23.58
CA PRO A 237 3.35 -13.00 23.02
C PRO A 237 3.36 -13.00 21.48
N VAL A 238 2.30 -13.49 20.82
CA VAL A 238 2.16 -13.48 19.35
C VAL A 238 2.07 -12.04 18.83
N THR A 239 1.44 -11.13 19.56
CA THR A 239 1.41 -9.70 19.22
C THR A 239 2.81 -9.14 19.01
N TRP A 240 3.72 -9.42 19.96
CA TRP A 240 5.08 -8.90 19.91
C TRP A 240 5.94 -9.59 18.85
N LEU A 241 5.75 -10.89 18.61
CA LEU A 241 6.39 -11.58 17.49
C LEU A 241 5.97 -10.97 16.15
N LEU A 242 4.69 -10.70 15.94
CA LEU A 242 4.19 -10.05 14.71
C LEU A 242 4.67 -8.61 14.60
N PHE A 243 4.74 -7.86 15.70
CA PHE A 243 5.32 -6.53 15.72
C PHE A 243 6.77 -6.57 15.24
N PHE A 244 7.61 -7.44 15.82
CA PHE A 244 9.00 -7.58 15.41
C PHE A 244 9.15 -8.09 13.98
N ALA A 245 8.29 -9.03 13.52
CA ALA A 245 8.25 -9.45 12.13
C ALA A 245 8.01 -8.25 11.20
N THR A 246 7.06 -7.37 11.55
CA THR A 246 6.75 -6.17 10.76
C THR A 246 7.90 -5.18 10.76
N VAL A 247 8.58 -4.98 11.89
CA VAL A 247 9.79 -4.13 11.98
C VAL A 247 10.90 -4.67 11.08
N LEU A 248 11.19 -5.97 11.15
CA LEU A 248 12.22 -6.63 10.32
C LEU A 248 11.85 -6.51 8.83
N TRP A 249 10.61 -6.83 8.48
CA TRP A 249 10.15 -6.77 7.11
C TRP A 249 10.24 -5.36 6.53
N THR A 250 9.73 -4.35 7.27
CA THR A 250 9.80 -2.95 6.87
C THR A 250 11.24 -2.49 6.71
N THR A 251 12.11 -2.85 7.66
CA THR A 251 13.53 -2.50 7.60
C THR A 251 14.18 -3.10 6.34
N ALA A 252 13.88 -4.35 6.01
CA ALA A 252 14.44 -5.00 4.82
C ALA A 252 13.99 -4.30 3.53
N TYR A 253 12.68 -4.14 3.31
CA TYR A 253 12.22 -3.57 2.04
C TYR A 253 12.51 -2.07 1.91
N ASP A 254 12.49 -1.31 3.02
CA ASP A 254 12.79 0.12 2.95
C ASP A 254 14.30 0.39 2.84
N THR A 255 15.15 -0.56 3.27
CA THR A 255 16.58 -0.55 2.93
C THR A 255 16.80 -0.78 1.44
N MET A 256 16.06 -1.71 0.80
CA MET A 256 16.12 -1.91 -0.67
C MET A 256 15.69 -0.64 -1.41
N TYR A 257 14.67 0.05 -0.90
CA TYR A 257 14.25 1.35 -1.42
C TYR A 257 15.35 2.41 -1.27
N ALA A 258 15.98 2.51 -0.09
CA ALA A 258 17.09 3.43 0.17
C ALA A 258 18.35 3.09 -0.66
N MET A 259 18.54 1.83 -1.07
CA MET A 259 19.62 1.46 -2.03
C MET A 259 19.38 2.10 -3.41
N ALA A 260 18.13 2.24 -3.83
CA ALA A 260 17.81 2.90 -5.11
C ALA A 260 18.09 4.42 -5.08
N ASP A 261 17.96 5.07 -3.94
CA ASP A 261 18.20 6.52 -3.77
C ASP A 261 19.62 6.84 -3.24
N ARG A 262 20.47 5.85 -3.01
CA ARG A 262 21.73 5.96 -2.27
C ARG A 262 22.69 7.04 -2.79
N GLU A 263 22.84 7.15 -4.12
CA GLU A 263 23.75 8.14 -4.71
C GLU A 263 23.29 9.58 -4.47
N ASP A 264 21.99 9.81 -4.52
CA ASP A 264 21.40 11.12 -4.25
C ASP A 264 21.43 11.43 -2.74
N ASP A 265 21.11 10.44 -1.88
CA ASP A 265 21.15 10.56 -0.43
C ASP A 265 22.56 10.95 0.07
N LEU A 266 23.62 10.38 -0.50
CA LEU A 266 25.01 10.73 -0.18
C LEU A 266 25.34 12.18 -0.53
N LYS A 267 24.85 12.70 -1.67
CA LYS A 267 25.10 14.08 -2.12
C LYS A 267 24.45 15.11 -1.18
N ILE A 268 23.26 14.78 -0.66
CA ILE A 268 22.46 15.70 0.19
C ILE A 268 22.66 15.47 1.70
N GLY A 269 23.48 14.47 2.09
CA GLY A 269 23.81 14.18 3.50
C GLY A 269 22.67 13.54 4.29
N VAL A 270 21.68 12.92 3.63
CA VAL A 270 20.60 12.17 4.27
C VAL A 270 21.13 10.85 4.81
N LYS A 271 20.67 10.45 6.00
CA LYS A 271 21.07 9.22 6.66
C LYS A 271 20.08 8.09 6.36
N SER A 272 20.61 6.91 6.01
CA SER A 272 19.79 5.71 5.76
C SER A 272 20.53 4.43 6.14
N THR A 273 19.82 3.32 6.31
CA THR A 273 20.40 1.98 6.51
C THR A 273 21.25 1.55 5.30
N ALA A 274 20.88 1.93 4.07
CA ALA A 274 21.67 1.63 2.90
C ALA A 274 23.06 2.29 2.95
N ILE A 275 23.16 3.51 3.49
CA ILE A 275 24.44 4.19 3.73
C ILE A 275 25.20 3.55 4.89
N LEU A 276 24.52 3.28 6.01
CA LEU A 276 25.11 2.67 7.20
C LEU A 276 25.73 1.30 6.90
N PHE A 277 25.00 0.46 6.17
CA PHE A 277 25.43 -0.90 5.87
C PHE A 277 26.54 -0.94 4.80
N GLY A 278 26.62 0.10 3.99
CA GLY A 278 27.67 0.24 2.98
C GLY A 278 27.73 -0.97 2.03
N PRO A 279 28.92 -1.58 1.85
CA PRO A 279 29.08 -2.74 0.97
C PRO A 279 28.46 -4.04 1.55
N LEU A 280 28.05 -4.03 2.82
CA LEU A 280 27.42 -5.18 3.48
C LEU A 280 25.88 -5.15 3.41
N ASP A 281 25.28 -4.11 2.80
CA ASP A 281 23.83 -3.88 2.73
C ASP A 281 23.05 -5.14 2.32
N ARG A 282 23.42 -5.77 1.21
CA ARG A 282 22.79 -7.01 0.71
C ARG A 282 22.86 -8.15 1.74
N LYS A 283 24.03 -8.35 2.38
CA LYS A 283 24.22 -9.43 3.38
C LYS A 283 23.36 -9.17 4.61
N ILE A 284 23.32 -7.91 5.08
CA ILE A 284 22.54 -7.53 6.25
C ILE A 284 21.05 -7.67 5.95
N ILE A 285 20.57 -7.23 4.77
CA ILE A 285 19.19 -7.48 4.34
C ILE A 285 18.88 -8.99 4.34
N GLY A 286 19.80 -9.83 3.84
CA GLY A 286 19.63 -11.29 3.86
C GLY A 286 19.50 -11.86 5.28
N VAL A 287 20.30 -11.37 6.23
CA VAL A 287 20.20 -11.75 7.64
C VAL A 287 18.85 -11.30 8.23
N ILE A 288 18.42 -10.05 7.96
CA ILE A 288 17.12 -9.54 8.41
C ILE A 288 15.97 -10.39 7.83
N GLN A 289 16.03 -10.76 6.56
CA GLN A 289 15.04 -11.65 5.94
C GLN A 289 15.04 -13.04 6.56
N ALA A 290 16.20 -13.61 6.85
CA ALA A 290 16.30 -14.91 7.54
C ALA A 290 15.69 -14.82 8.95
N MET A 291 15.97 -13.76 9.70
CA MET A 291 15.36 -13.52 11.01
C MET A 291 13.83 -13.35 10.89
N LEU A 292 13.35 -12.64 9.86
CA LEU A 292 11.92 -12.49 9.57
C LEU A 292 11.27 -13.86 9.33
N ILE A 293 11.85 -14.69 8.45
CA ILE A 293 11.29 -16.03 8.15
C ILE A 293 11.28 -16.90 9.41
N PHE A 294 12.37 -16.90 10.19
CA PHE A 294 12.41 -17.62 11.46
C PHE A 294 11.31 -17.13 12.43
N ASN A 295 11.10 -15.83 12.53
CA ASN A 295 10.03 -15.26 13.36
C ASN A 295 8.63 -15.66 12.85
N LEU A 296 8.40 -15.70 11.53
CA LEU A 296 7.14 -16.18 10.95
C LEU A 296 6.88 -17.66 11.28
N LEU A 297 7.93 -18.51 11.30
CA LEU A 297 7.80 -19.91 11.74
C LEU A 297 7.38 -19.99 13.22
N LEU A 298 7.97 -19.16 14.09
CA LEU A 298 7.59 -19.07 15.50
C LEU A 298 6.15 -18.60 15.69
N ILE A 299 5.70 -17.62 14.90
CA ILE A 299 4.31 -17.14 14.90
C ILE A 299 3.37 -18.29 14.55
N GLY A 300 3.68 -19.04 13.47
CA GLY A 300 2.87 -20.21 13.08
C GLY A 300 2.74 -21.25 14.21
N GLN A 301 3.85 -21.54 14.89
CA GLN A 301 3.86 -22.47 16.02
C GLN A 301 3.05 -21.94 17.22
N ARG A 302 3.22 -20.65 17.57
CA ARG A 302 2.55 -20.04 18.74
C ARG A 302 1.06 -19.76 18.53
N ALA A 303 0.66 -19.49 17.28
CA ALA A 303 -0.74 -19.30 16.90
C ALA A 303 -1.41 -20.61 16.44
N GLU A 304 -0.72 -21.76 16.58
CA GLU A 304 -1.21 -23.09 16.22
C GLU A 304 -1.74 -23.14 14.78
N LEU A 305 -1.00 -22.54 13.83
CA LEU A 305 -1.34 -22.51 12.41
C LEU A 305 -0.88 -23.80 11.72
N SER A 306 -1.55 -24.16 10.63
CA SER A 306 -1.36 -25.43 9.93
C SER A 306 -0.55 -25.31 8.62
N GLY A 307 -0.56 -26.34 7.78
CA GLY A 307 0.22 -26.43 6.56
C GLY A 307 -0.05 -25.33 5.53
N PHE A 308 -1.25 -24.77 5.48
CA PHE A 308 -1.57 -23.67 4.56
C PHE A 308 -0.79 -22.40 4.91
N TYR A 309 -0.71 -22.05 6.19
CA TYR A 309 0.11 -20.93 6.63
C TYR A 309 1.59 -21.14 6.28
N TYR A 310 2.14 -22.32 6.59
CA TYR A 310 3.54 -22.64 6.29
C TYR A 310 3.82 -22.68 4.78
N SER A 311 2.86 -23.04 3.94
CA SER A 311 3.00 -22.91 2.49
C SER A 311 3.10 -21.42 2.04
N GLY A 312 2.34 -20.52 2.69
CA GLY A 312 2.47 -19.08 2.52
C GLY A 312 3.86 -18.58 2.93
N VAL A 313 4.41 -19.05 4.07
CA VAL A 313 5.77 -18.72 4.52
C VAL A 313 6.82 -19.24 3.53
N ALA A 314 6.65 -20.46 2.99
CA ALA A 314 7.55 -21.00 1.97
C ALA A 314 7.53 -20.16 0.69
N ALA A 315 6.36 -19.75 0.20
CA ALA A 315 6.23 -18.86 -0.96
C ALA A 315 6.88 -17.49 -0.69
N ALA A 316 6.68 -16.92 0.50
CA ALA A 316 7.32 -15.68 0.93
C ALA A 316 8.86 -15.81 0.98
N THR A 317 9.37 -16.98 1.40
CA THR A 317 10.82 -17.27 1.40
C THR A 317 11.39 -17.27 -0.01
N VAL A 318 10.68 -17.87 -0.99
CA VAL A 318 11.08 -17.82 -2.41
C VAL A 318 11.12 -16.38 -2.92
N LEU A 319 10.13 -15.57 -2.56
CA LEU A 319 10.12 -14.15 -2.94
C LEU A 319 11.28 -13.37 -2.29
N ALA A 320 11.62 -13.66 -1.03
CA ALA A 320 12.78 -13.07 -0.37
C ALA A 320 14.10 -13.45 -1.08
N ALA A 321 14.26 -14.70 -1.49
CA ALA A 321 15.41 -15.14 -2.29
C ALA A 321 15.46 -14.44 -3.66
N TRP A 322 14.31 -14.24 -4.31
CA TRP A 322 14.21 -13.46 -5.55
C TRP A 322 14.62 -12.00 -5.35
N GLN A 323 14.21 -11.37 -4.25
CA GLN A 323 14.62 -10.02 -3.89
C GLN A 323 16.14 -9.93 -3.71
N GLN A 324 16.77 -10.92 -3.06
CA GLN A 324 18.23 -11.02 -2.93
C GLN A 324 18.95 -11.13 -4.28
N TYR A 325 18.32 -11.79 -5.25
CA TYR A 325 18.83 -11.85 -6.62
C TYR A 325 18.71 -10.48 -7.31
N LEU A 326 17.58 -9.78 -7.16
CA LEU A 326 17.38 -8.46 -7.77
C LEU A 326 18.40 -7.42 -7.29
N ILE A 327 18.70 -7.39 -5.97
CA ILE A 327 19.59 -6.39 -5.38
C ILE A 327 21.10 -6.76 -5.50
N LYS A 328 21.45 -7.87 -6.18
CA LYS A 328 22.82 -8.40 -6.20
C LYS A 328 23.87 -7.40 -6.71
N ASP A 329 23.52 -6.63 -7.74
CA ASP A 329 24.40 -5.68 -8.41
C ASP A 329 24.14 -4.22 -7.99
N ARG A 330 23.22 -4.00 -7.06
CA ARG A 330 22.80 -2.69 -6.53
C ARG A 330 22.28 -1.72 -7.61
N ASP A 331 21.79 -2.25 -8.73
CA ASP A 331 21.13 -1.42 -9.75
C ASP A 331 19.91 -0.71 -9.13
N PRO A 332 19.80 0.61 -9.23
CA PRO A 332 18.70 1.38 -8.60
C PRO A 332 17.30 0.93 -9.02
N ALA A 333 17.12 0.60 -10.33
CA ALA A 333 15.83 0.17 -10.84
C ALA A 333 15.45 -1.22 -10.30
N LEU A 334 16.42 -2.15 -10.20
CA LEU A 334 16.22 -3.49 -9.66
C LEU A 334 16.02 -3.44 -8.13
N CYS A 335 16.73 -2.56 -7.41
CA CYS A 335 16.49 -2.33 -5.98
C CYS A 335 15.07 -1.81 -5.73
N PHE A 336 14.59 -0.87 -6.54
CA PHE A 336 13.22 -0.40 -6.47
C PHE A 336 12.20 -1.49 -6.82
N GLN A 337 12.50 -2.35 -7.80
CA GLN A 337 11.67 -3.50 -8.13
C GLN A 337 11.61 -4.50 -6.97
N ALA A 338 12.72 -4.75 -6.28
CA ALA A 338 12.76 -5.58 -5.08
C ALA A 338 11.87 -5.01 -3.96
N PHE A 339 11.89 -3.69 -3.76
CA PHE A 339 10.96 -3.01 -2.86
C PHE A 339 9.50 -3.27 -3.25
N LEU A 340 9.12 -3.07 -4.52
CA LEU A 340 7.75 -3.28 -5.00
C LEU A 340 7.30 -4.74 -4.85
N ASN A 341 8.22 -5.69 -4.98
CA ASN A 341 7.94 -7.13 -4.86
C ASN A 341 7.44 -7.52 -3.46
N ASN A 342 7.69 -6.71 -2.42
CA ASN A 342 7.20 -6.95 -1.07
C ASN A 342 5.67 -6.91 -0.94
N ASN A 343 4.97 -6.33 -1.90
CA ASN A 343 3.51 -6.47 -1.98
C ASN A 343 3.11 -7.95 -2.14
N TRP A 344 3.79 -8.69 -3.00
CA TRP A 344 3.54 -10.11 -3.21
C TRP A 344 3.92 -10.95 -1.99
N PHE A 345 5.01 -10.58 -1.31
CA PHE A 345 5.42 -11.20 -0.06
C PHE A 345 4.31 -11.15 0.99
N GLY A 346 3.73 -9.97 1.24
CA GLY A 346 2.61 -9.81 2.17
C GLY A 346 1.35 -10.54 1.72
N MET A 347 1.05 -10.49 0.42
CA MET A 347 -0.13 -11.13 -0.14
C MET A 347 -0.11 -12.65 0.01
N VAL A 348 1.03 -13.31 -0.26
CA VAL A 348 1.10 -14.78 -0.15
C VAL A 348 1.04 -15.25 1.30
N LEU A 349 1.62 -14.49 2.24
CA LEU A 349 1.49 -14.75 3.68
C LEU A 349 0.04 -14.65 4.13
N PHE A 350 -0.64 -13.58 3.75
CA PHE A 350 -2.04 -13.37 4.11
C PHE A 350 -2.96 -14.41 3.45
N ALA A 351 -2.71 -14.75 2.19
CA ALA A 351 -3.46 -15.80 1.50
C ALA A 351 -3.31 -17.17 2.20
N GLY A 352 -2.08 -17.54 2.57
CA GLY A 352 -1.82 -18.76 3.34
C GLY A 352 -2.55 -18.77 4.69
N LEU A 353 -2.56 -17.62 5.38
CA LEU A 353 -3.26 -17.47 6.66
C LEU A 353 -4.79 -17.60 6.53
N ILE A 354 -5.41 -16.96 5.51
CA ILE A 354 -6.85 -17.09 5.26
C ILE A 354 -7.21 -18.55 4.97
N LEU A 355 -6.47 -19.22 4.10
CA LEU A 355 -6.70 -20.61 3.78
C LEU A 355 -6.57 -21.50 5.03
N ASP A 356 -5.61 -21.18 5.89
CA ASP A 356 -5.42 -21.90 7.15
C ASP A 356 -6.66 -21.83 8.03
N TYR A 357 -7.18 -20.65 8.30
CA TYR A 357 -8.40 -20.46 9.11
C TYR A 357 -9.66 -21.00 8.43
N GLN A 358 -9.73 -20.96 7.09
CA GLN A 358 -10.88 -21.46 6.35
C GLN A 358 -10.98 -22.99 6.37
N PHE A 359 -9.83 -23.66 6.37
CA PHE A 359 -9.75 -25.12 6.30
C PHE A 359 -9.23 -25.80 7.57
N LYS A 360 -8.96 -25.01 8.62
CA LYS A 360 -8.58 -25.53 9.96
C LYS A 360 -9.77 -26.32 10.53
N GLY A 361 -9.67 -27.62 10.53
CA GLY A 361 -10.73 -28.54 10.99
C GLY A 361 -11.23 -29.51 9.90
N VAL A 362 -10.72 -29.38 8.67
CA VAL A 362 -10.99 -30.34 7.57
C VAL A 362 -9.84 -31.35 7.43
N THR A 363 -8.71 -31.08 8.08
CA THR A 363 -7.53 -31.95 8.19
C THR A 363 -7.37 -32.42 9.63
#